data_7c0893c12d6c8009a16dab7e678ea9c1
#
_entry.id   7c0893c12d6c8009a16dab7e678ea9c1
#
_cell.length_a   1.000
_cell.length_b   1.000
_cell.length_c   1.000
_cell.angle_alpha   90.00
_cell.angle_beta   90.00
_cell.angle_gamma   90.00
#
_symmetry.space_group_name_H-M   'P 1'
#
loop_
_entity.id
_entity.type
_entity.pdbx_description
1 polymer ?
#
loop_
_entity_poly.entity_id
_entity_poly.type
_entity_poly.pdbx_seq_one_letter_code
_entity_poly.pdbx_strand_id
1 'polypeptide(L)'
;MDDLDPAIDRLAIDLAARVRAAVAPSLGEPGARERVGVAPGGDVTMAIDEIAERVVEASCVEAGDIAFYSEDRGYVEIGSPRAILVVDPIDGTRPAAAGLESCCVSVAVVPPSPDATLGEVRLGIVHEIKSGHRFIARRGGGVQAGQPVRLSANADLGALFWTAGLRGRPAMPMTIVLEELIDGSGMRGGYFDLGSATFNMTRIVTGQLDAYVDVGRYVVDARPSLEAAFRRVGDGAVCTNFPYDVAAAALIVEEAGGVVTRPDGASIAGHPAVGSGDGYGIAVVASASAALHDQLLAAIARGMQRLQASVGD
;
A
#
# COMPACT_ATOMS: atom_id res chain seq x y z
N MET A 1 -26.96 0.93 1.92
CA MET A 1 -25.63 1.27 1.37
C MET A 1 -25.87 1.64 -0.07
N ASP A 2 -25.67 2.91 -0.46
CA ASP A 2 -25.93 3.31 -1.85
C ASP A 2 -24.92 2.56 -2.74
N ASP A 3 -25.42 1.88 -3.76
CA ASP A 3 -24.58 1.19 -4.74
C ASP A 3 -23.68 2.20 -5.47
N LEU A 4 -22.43 1.80 -5.70
CA LEU A 4 -21.51 2.61 -6.50
C LEU A 4 -22.10 2.80 -7.91
N ASP A 5 -22.05 4.04 -8.42
CA ASP A 5 -22.45 4.31 -9.79
C ASP A 5 -21.70 3.39 -10.77
N PRO A 6 -22.41 2.58 -11.60
CA PRO A 6 -21.76 1.66 -12.55
C PRO A 6 -20.82 2.35 -13.55
N ALA A 7 -20.97 3.64 -13.78
CA ALA A 7 -20.07 4.40 -14.65
C ALA A 7 -18.74 4.66 -13.94
N ILE A 8 -18.75 4.97 -12.64
CA ILE A 8 -17.54 5.13 -11.81
C ILE A 8 -16.83 3.80 -11.65
N ASP A 9 -17.58 2.71 -11.43
CA ASP A 9 -17.03 1.35 -11.34
C ASP A 9 -16.23 1.00 -12.61
N ARG A 10 -16.84 1.22 -13.79
CA ARG A 10 -16.16 0.99 -15.08
C ARG A 10 -14.95 1.91 -15.27
N LEU A 11 -15.09 3.21 -14.96
CA LEU A 11 -13.98 4.16 -15.05
C LEU A 11 -12.76 3.69 -14.27
N ALA A 12 -12.94 3.31 -13.00
CA ALA A 12 -11.84 2.88 -12.14
C ALA A 12 -11.15 1.61 -12.67
N ILE A 13 -11.93 0.63 -13.16
CA ILE A 13 -11.40 -0.60 -13.76
C ILE A 13 -10.63 -0.31 -15.06
N ASP A 14 -11.19 0.52 -15.92
CA ASP A 14 -10.58 0.88 -17.19
C ASP A 14 -9.34 1.75 -17.00
N LEU A 15 -9.34 2.66 -16.00
CA LEU A 15 -8.18 3.45 -15.61
C LEU A 15 -6.99 2.56 -15.25
N ALA A 16 -7.19 1.61 -14.34
CA ALA A 16 -6.12 0.70 -13.94
C ALA A 16 -5.56 -0.10 -15.13
N ALA A 17 -6.41 -0.50 -16.07
CA ALA A 17 -5.99 -1.20 -17.29
C ALA A 17 -5.21 -0.29 -18.25
N ARG A 18 -5.64 0.96 -18.44
CA ARG A 18 -4.98 1.96 -19.28
C ARG A 18 -3.58 2.31 -18.73
N VAL A 19 -3.47 2.57 -17.43
CA VAL A 19 -2.19 2.86 -16.77
C VAL A 19 -1.24 1.68 -16.96
N ARG A 20 -1.67 0.46 -16.65
CA ARG A 20 -0.88 -0.74 -16.88
C ARG A 20 -0.39 -0.85 -18.33
N ALA A 21 -1.27 -0.66 -19.30
CA ALA A 21 -0.93 -0.77 -20.72
C ALA A 21 0.12 0.26 -21.16
N ALA A 22 0.07 1.48 -20.61
CA ALA A 22 1.02 2.54 -20.90
C ALA A 22 2.38 2.32 -20.25
N VAL A 23 2.41 1.77 -19.03
CA VAL A 23 3.64 1.58 -18.24
C VAL A 23 4.40 0.29 -18.61
N ALA A 24 3.68 -0.78 -18.93
CA ALA A 24 4.28 -2.10 -19.16
C ALA A 24 5.45 -2.13 -20.17
N PRO A 25 5.45 -1.36 -21.28
CA PRO A 25 6.58 -1.31 -22.20
C PRO A 25 7.85 -0.69 -21.61
N SER A 26 7.73 0.11 -20.55
CA SER A 26 8.84 0.84 -19.91
C SER A 26 9.48 0.09 -18.75
N LEU A 27 8.93 -1.08 -18.37
CA LEU A 27 9.47 -1.88 -17.26
C LEU A 27 10.92 -2.31 -17.51
N GLY A 28 11.82 -1.92 -16.60
CA GLY A 28 13.23 -2.28 -16.65
C GLY A 28 14.04 -1.52 -17.70
N GLU A 29 13.45 -0.59 -18.44
CA GLU A 29 14.16 0.25 -19.41
C GLU A 29 15.11 1.21 -18.68
N PRO A 30 16.30 1.50 -19.22
CA PRO A 30 17.26 2.41 -18.56
C PRO A 30 16.70 3.78 -18.24
N GLY A 31 15.88 4.35 -19.14
CA GLY A 31 15.23 5.67 -18.94
C GLY A 31 14.18 5.69 -17.84
N ALA A 32 13.62 4.54 -17.42
CA ALA A 32 12.61 4.43 -16.38
C ALA A 32 13.11 4.93 -15.01
N ARG A 33 14.43 4.88 -14.77
CA ARG A 33 15.09 5.25 -13.50
C ARG A 33 15.46 6.73 -13.40
N GLU A 34 15.23 7.51 -14.45
CA GLU A 34 15.55 8.94 -14.43
C GLU A 34 14.68 9.67 -13.41
N ARG A 35 15.30 10.44 -12.52
CA ARG A 35 14.59 11.27 -11.54
C ARG A 35 14.07 12.52 -12.23
N VAL A 36 12.78 12.77 -12.17
CA VAL A 36 12.12 13.90 -12.82
C VAL A 36 11.45 14.87 -11.85
N GLY A 37 11.25 14.44 -10.58
CA GLY A 37 10.58 15.28 -9.60
C GLY A 37 10.60 14.69 -8.18
N VAL A 38 9.77 15.30 -7.32
CA VAL A 38 9.48 14.85 -5.96
C VAL A 38 7.97 14.95 -5.76
N ALA A 39 7.37 13.86 -5.34
CA ALA A 39 5.94 13.76 -5.04
C ALA A 39 5.53 14.60 -3.81
N PRO A 40 4.26 15.01 -3.67
CA PRO A 40 3.74 15.70 -2.49
C PRO A 40 4.01 14.96 -1.17
N GLY A 41 4.06 13.63 -1.19
CA GLY A 41 4.43 12.78 -0.05
C GLY A 41 5.93 12.75 0.27
N GLY A 42 6.77 13.33 -0.58
CA GLY A 42 8.22 13.45 -0.42
C GLY A 42 9.02 12.31 -1.05
N ASP A 43 8.40 11.34 -1.74
CA ASP A 43 9.14 10.33 -2.51
C ASP A 43 9.63 10.91 -3.85
N VAL A 44 10.57 10.22 -4.45
CA VAL A 44 11.19 10.63 -5.73
C VAL A 44 10.31 10.15 -6.88
N THR A 45 9.84 11.09 -7.71
CA THR A 45 9.17 10.81 -8.98
C THR A 45 10.21 10.38 -10.02
N MET A 46 10.00 9.22 -10.64
CA MET A 46 10.80 8.73 -11.76
C MET A 46 10.09 8.95 -13.11
N ALA A 47 10.81 8.87 -14.21
CA ALA A 47 10.25 9.08 -15.54
C ALA A 47 9.10 8.09 -15.87
N ILE A 48 9.13 6.89 -15.31
CA ILE A 48 8.07 5.89 -15.47
C ILE A 48 6.78 6.33 -14.78
N ASP A 49 6.86 7.03 -13.63
CA ASP A 49 5.69 7.53 -12.89
C ASP A 49 4.98 8.62 -13.69
N GLU A 50 5.74 9.50 -14.37
CA GLU A 50 5.17 10.56 -15.21
C GLU A 50 4.35 9.99 -16.38
N ILE A 51 4.72 8.82 -16.92
CA ILE A 51 3.91 8.12 -17.95
C ILE A 51 2.56 7.71 -17.35
N ALA A 52 2.57 7.15 -16.15
CA ALA A 52 1.38 6.67 -15.47
C ALA A 52 0.44 7.82 -15.08
N GLU A 53 0.98 8.87 -14.49
CA GLU A 53 0.23 10.06 -14.05
C GLU A 53 -0.51 10.75 -15.20
N ARG A 54 0.12 10.89 -16.37
CA ARG A 54 -0.55 11.46 -17.55
C ARG A 54 -1.76 10.64 -17.99
N VAL A 55 -1.72 9.33 -17.84
CA VAL A 55 -2.87 8.46 -18.15
C VAL A 55 -3.98 8.64 -17.14
N VAL A 56 -3.65 8.76 -15.85
CA VAL A 56 -4.62 9.05 -14.77
C VAL A 56 -5.34 10.36 -15.08
N GLU A 57 -4.60 11.44 -15.26
CA GLU A 57 -5.14 12.77 -15.54
C GLU A 57 -6.02 12.78 -16.81
N ALA A 58 -5.52 12.25 -17.92
CA ALA A 58 -6.27 12.21 -19.19
C ALA A 58 -7.57 11.39 -19.07
N SER A 59 -7.55 10.27 -18.35
CA SER A 59 -8.74 9.42 -18.17
C SER A 59 -9.78 10.10 -17.28
N CYS A 60 -9.36 10.83 -16.25
CA CYS A 60 -10.26 11.58 -15.38
C CYS A 60 -10.87 12.79 -16.12
N VAL A 61 -10.06 13.50 -16.93
CA VAL A 61 -10.57 14.60 -17.77
C VAL A 61 -11.58 14.10 -18.79
N GLU A 62 -11.33 12.96 -19.45
CA GLU A 62 -12.27 12.32 -20.39
C GLU A 62 -13.59 11.93 -19.72
N ALA A 63 -13.53 11.45 -18.47
CA ALA A 63 -14.71 11.03 -17.71
C ALA A 63 -15.58 12.21 -17.26
N GLY A 64 -14.96 13.36 -16.90
CA GLY A 64 -15.65 14.51 -16.30
C GLY A 64 -16.31 14.18 -14.94
N ASP A 65 -16.70 15.19 -14.18
CA ASP A 65 -17.41 15.06 -12.90
C ASP A 65 -16.81 14.02 -11.94
N ILE A 66 -15.48 13.99 -11.84
CA ILE A 66 -14.70 13.12 -10.97
C ILE A 66 -13.57 13.91 -10.30
N ALA A 67 -13.20 13.57 -9.08
CA ALA A 67 -11.94 13.98 -8.49
C ALA A 67 -10.99 12.79 -8.39
N PHE A 68 -9.70 13.05 -8.34
CA PHE A 68 -8.71 12.04 -7.99
C PHE A 68 -7.65 12.62 -7.05
N TYR A 69 -7.05 11.75 -6.27
CA TYR A 69 -5.82 11.98 -5.54
C TYR A 69 -4.80 10.97 -6.01
N SER A 70 -3.68 11.40 -6.57
CA SER A 70 -2.58 10.53 -6.93
C SER A 70 -1.29 10.91 -6.20
N GLU A 71 -0.33 9.98 -6.19
CA GLU A 71 0.96 10.14 -5.50
C GLU A 71 1.68 11.42 -5.94
N ASP A 72 1.81 11.68 -7.24
CA ASP A 72 2.61 12.78 -7.79
C ASP A 72 1.79 14.03 -8.15
N ARG A 73 0.46 13.92 -8.36
CA ARG A 73 -0.42 15.08 -8.69
C ARG A 73 -1.15 15.65 -7.49
N GLY A 74 -1.27 14.87 -6.39
CA GLY A 74 -2.11 15.27 -5.28
C GLY A 74 -3.60 15.30 -5.65
N TYR A 75 -4.36 16.21 -5.05
CA TYR A 75 -5.80 16.34 -5.27
C TYR A 75 -6.11 17.19 -6.50
N VAL A 76 -6.87 16.60 -7.42
CA VAL A 76 -7.36 17.25 -8.65
C VAL A 76 -8.85 17.05 -8.77
N GLU A 77 -9.60 18.13 -8.99
CA GLU A 77 -11.05 18.13 -9.14
C GLU A 77 -11.46 18.51 -10.57
N ILE A 78 -12.37 17.75 -11.16
CA ILE A 78 -12.87 17.94 -12.51
C ILE A 78 -14.40 17.99 -12.47
N GLY A 79 -14.97 19.13 -12.87
CA GLY A 79 -16.41 19.35 -12.89
C GLY A 79 -17.04 19.34 -11.48
N SER A 80 -18.14 18.60 -11.32
CA SER A 80 -18.84 18.39 -10.04
C SER A 80 -18.66 16.92 -9.62
N PRO A 81 -17.65 16.58 -8.82
CA PRO A 81 -17.26 15.21 -8.56
C PRO A 81 -18.39 14.37 -7.95
N ARG A 82 -18.61 13.18 -8.49
CA ARG A 82 -19.52 12.17 -7.93
C ARG A 82 -18.80 11.12 -7.09
N ALA A 83 -17.46 11.07 -7.19
CA ALA A 83 -16.58 10.24 -6.39
C ALA A 83 -15.17 10.79 -6.45
N ILE A 84 -14.29 10.30 -5.55
CA ILE A 84 -12.84 10.52 -5.59
C ILE A 84 -12.17 9.18 -5.89
N LEU A 85 -11.27 9.16 -6.87
CA LEU A 85 -10.35 8.06 -7.13
C LEU A 85 -9.07 8.31 -6.32
N VAL A 86 -8.71 7.40 -5.42
CA VAL A 86 -7.43 7.42 -4.68
C VAL A 86 -6.50 6.46 -5.41
N VAL A 87 -5.45 6.99 -6.03
CA VAL A 87 -4.66 6.26 -7.02
C VAL A 87 -3.19 6.27 -6.65
N ASP A 88 -2.58 5.09 -6.61
CA ASP A 88 -1.16 4.95 -6.83
C ASP A 88 -0.96 4.38 -8.23
N PRO A 89 -0.46 5.19 -9.17
CA PRO A 89 -0.33 4.74 -10.56
C PRO A 89 0.73 3.66 -10.74
N ILE A 90 1.78 3.63 -9.88
CA ILE A 90 2.81 2.60 -9.85
C ILE A 90 3.28 2.35 -8.41
N ASP A 91 2.47 1.65 -7.60
CA ASP A 91 3.01 1.13 -6.33
C ASP A 91 4.11 0.11 -6.62
N GLY A 92 5.32 0.45 -6.16
CA GLY A 92 6.53 -0.28 -6.50
C GLY A 92 7.25 0.30 -7.71
N THR A 93 7.42 1.63 -7.79
CA THR A 93 8.18 2.31 -8.85
C THR A 93 9.59 1.74 -9.02
N ARG A 94 10.29 1.44 -7.93
CA ARG A 94 11.66 0.89 -8.01
C ARG A 94 11.70 -0.53 -8.56
N PRO A 95 10.86 -1.48 -8.12
CA PRO A 95 10.67 -2.75 -8.81
C PRO A 95 10.32 -2.59 -10.29
N ALA A 96 9.39 -1.70 -10.64
CA ALA A 96 9.00 -1.42 -12.01
C ALA A 96 10.21 -0.94 -12.84
N ALA A 97 10.96 0.04 -12.34
CA ALA A 97 12.16 0.56 -12.98
C ALA A 97 13.30 -0.47 -13.06
N ALA A 98 13.27 -1.50 -12.22
CA ALA A 98 14.21 -2.63 -12.27
C ALA A 98 13.71 -3.79 -13.16
N GLY A 99 12.45 -3.74 -13.64
CA GLY A 99 11.83 -4.81 -14.42
C GLY A 99 11.40 -6.03 -13.61
N LEU A 100 11.23 -5.85 -12.30
CA LEU A 100 10.73 -6.90 -11.39
C LEU A 100 9.19 -7.01 -11.46
N GLU A 101 8.65 -8.08 -10.85
CA GLU A 101 7.23 -8.39 -10.86
C GLU A 101 6.41 -7.54 -9.88
N SER A 102 7.03 -7.12 -8.77
CA SER A 102 6.35 -6.51 -7.62
C SER A 102 6.01 -5.04 -7.83
N CYS A 103 5.24 -4.76 -8.87
CA CYS A 103 4.70 -3.44 -9.17
C CYS A 103 3.26 -3.53 -9.66
N CYS A 104 2.40 -2.62 -9.23
CA CYS A 104 0.99 -2.63 -9.61
C CYS A 104 0.38 -1.23 -9.64
N VAL A 105 -0.74 -1.11 -10.34
CA VAL A 105 -1.63 0.04 -10.28
C VAL A 105 -2.63 -0.21 -9.16
N SER A 106 -2.76 0.74 -8.24
CA SER A 106 -3.72 0.73 -7.14
C SER A 106 -4.77 1.82 -7.36
N VAL A 107 -6.06 1.47 -7.35
CA VAL A 107 -7.16 2.42 -7.46
C VAL A 107 -8.21 2.09 -6.41
N ALA A 108 -8.50 3.04 -5.53
CA ALA A 108 -9.63 2.95 -4.61
C ALA A 108 -10.67 4.03 -4.95
N VAL A 109 -11.95 3.74 -4.71
CA VAL A 109 -13.05 4.69 -4.92
C VAL A 109 -13.68 5.01 -3.58
N VAL A 110 -13.75 6.30 -3.25
CA VAL A 110 -14.39 6.84 -2.05
C VAL A 110 -15.48 7.85 -2.41
N PRO A 111 -16.38 8.21 -1.46
CA PRO A 111 -17.35 9.28 -1.67
C PRO A 111 -16.70 10.60 -2.10
N PRO A 112 -17.45 11.54 -2.71
CA PRO A 112 -16.92 12.82 -3.18
C PRO A 112 -16.72 13.82 -2.01
N SER A 113 -15.93 13.43 -1.03
CA SER A 113 -15.58 14.24 0.13
C SER A 113 -14.06 14.18 0.36
N PRO A 114 -13.36 15.33 0.44
CA PRO A 114 -11.95 15.36 0.81
C PRO A 114 -11.67 14.75 2.21
N ASP A 115 -12.68 14.71 3.07
CA ASP A 115 -12.60 14.12 4.41
C ASP A 115 -12.95 12.61 4.43
N ALA A 116 -13.15 11.99 3.25
CA ALA A 116 -13.42 10.56 3.15
C ALA A 116 -12.34 9.72 3.83
N THR A 117 -12.75 8.62 4.45
CA THR A 117 -11.89 7.73 5.22
C THR A 117 -11.69 6.37 4.55
N LEU A 118 -10.68 5.60 4.98
CA LEU A 118 -10.44 4.25 4.48
C LEU A 118 -11.64 3.31 4.71
N GLY A 119 -12.43 3.54 5.76
CA GLY A 119 -13.67 2.80 6.01
C GLY A 119 -14.77 3.05 4.97
N GLU A 120 -14.68 4.16 4.21
CA GLU A 120 -15.64 4.53 3.17
C GLU A 120 -15.21 4.09 1.77
N VAL A 121 -14.09 3.39 1.63
CA VAL A 121 -13.68 2.79 0.34
C VAL A 121 -14.74 1.79 -0.11
N ARG A 122 -15.33 2.01 -1.29
CA ARG A 122 -16.42 1.20 -1.88
C ARG A 122 -15.92 0.19 -2.89
N LEU A 123 -14.86 0.53 -3.60
CA LEU A 123 -14.23 -0.30 -4.62
C LEU A 123 -12.71 -0.20 -4.47
N GLY A 124 -12.02 -1.33 -4.50
CA GLY A 124 -10.58 -1.42 -4.56
C GLY A 124 -10.14 -2.26 -5.76
N ILE A 125 -9.17 -1.75 -6.52
CA ILE A 125 -8.60 -2.42 -7.69
C ILE A 125 -7.09 -2.43 -7.56
N VAL A 126 -6.51 -3.61 -7.72
CA VAL A 126 -5.06 -3.78 -7.87
C VAL A 126 -4.81 -4.50 -9.18
N HIS A 127 -4.04 -3.88 -10.06
CA HIS A 127 -3.70 -4.44 -11.37
C HIS A 127 -2.17 -4.57 -11.48
N GLU A 128 -1.65 -5.77 -11.37
CA GLU A 128 -0.22 -6.05 -11.50
C GLU A 128 0.28 -5.68 -12.90
N ILE A 129 1.32 -4.87 -12.98
CA ILE A 129 1.76 -4.30 -14.26
C ILE A 129 2.36 -5.38 -15.15
N LYS A 130 3.26 -6.20 -14.62
CA LYS A 130 3.99 -7.20 -15.40
C LYS A 130 3.16 -8.43 -15.71
N SER A 131 2.54 -9.05 -14.71
CA SER A 131 1.76 -10.29 -14.87
C SER A 131 0.41 -10.06 -15.55
N GLY A 132 -0.19 -8.88 -15.35
CA GLY A 132 -1.55 -8.56 -15.76
C GLY A 132 -2.63 -9.18 -14.87
N HIS A 133 -2.26 -9.80 -13.75
CA HIS A 133 -3.25 -10.24 -12.77
C HIS A 133 -3.97 -9.06 -12.15
N ARG A 134 -5.27 -9.22 -11.91
CA ARG A 134 -6.12 -8.17 -11.39
C ARG A 134 -6.95 -8.67 -10.22
N PHE A 135 -7.03 -7.84 -9.17
CA PHE A 135 -7.88 -8.03 -8.01
C PHE A 135 -8.86 -6.88 -7.95
N ILE A 136 -10.14 -7.18 -7.76
CA ILE A 136 -11.22 -6.21 -7.62
C ILE A 136 -12.03 -6.61 -6.41
N ALA A 137 -12.19 -5.73 -5.44
CA ALA A 137 -13.09 -5.92 -4.31
C ALA A 137 -14.13 -4.80 -4.26
N ARG A 138 -15.35 -5.15 -3.97
CA ARG A 138 -16.42 -4.21 -3.63
C ARG A 138 -16.82 -4.44 -2.19
N ARG A 139 -17.03 -3.37 -1.46
CA ARG A 139 -17.41 -3.45 -0.04
C ARG A 139 -18.69 -4.29 0.13
N GLY A 140 -18.55 -5.41 0.87
CA GLY A 140 -19.62 -6.40 1.06
C GLY A 140 -19.90 -7.30 -0.13
N GLY A 141 -19.08 -7.25 -1.20
CA GLY A 141 -19.26 -8.01 -2.44
C GLY A 141 -18.20 -9.09 -2.68
N GLY A 142 -17.22 -9.22 -1.78
CA GLY A 142 -16.11 -10.15 -1.92
C GLY A 142 -15.10 -9.73 -2.97
N VAL A 143 -14.20 -10.65 -3.33
CA VAL A 143 -13.07 -10.42 -4.24
C VAL A 143 -13.26 -11.17 -5.56
N GLN A 144 -13.10 -10.45 -6.66
CA GLN A 144 -12.92 -11.01 -8.00
C GLN A 144 -11.42 -10.93 -8.36
N ALA A 145 -10.81 -12.06 -8.64
CA ALA A 145 -9.41 -12.11 -9.03
C ALA A 145 -9.20 -12.99 -10.26
N GLY A 146 -8.17 -12.68 -11.05
CA GLY A 146 -7.76 -13.49 -12.20
C GLY A 146 -7.10 -14.81 -11.83
N GLN A 147 -6.98 -15.12 -10.52
CA GLN A 147 -6.42 -16.33 -9.94
C GLN A 147 -7.22 -16.70 -8.67
N PRO A 148 -7.13 -17.94 -8.16
CA PRO A 148 -7.88 -18.37 -6.99
C PRO A 148 -7.59 -17.50 -5.75
N VAL A 149 -8.63 -17.04 -5.09
CA VAL A 149 -8.54 -16.42 -3.76
C VAL A 149 -8.38 -17.54 -2.74
N ARG A 150 -7.27 -17.54 -2.02
CA ARG A 150 -6.93 -18.59 -1.06
C ARG A 150 -6.03 -18.02 0.04
N LEU A 151 -6.60 -17.69 1.17
CA LEU A 151 -5.83 -17.28 2.35
C LEU A 151 -5.05 -18.47 2.93
N SER A 152 -3.86 -18.19 3.44
CA SER A 152 -3.08 -19.16 4.19
C SER A 152 -3.78 -19.54 5.50
N ALA A 153 -3.66 -20.81 5.89
CA ALA A 153 -4.10 -21.29 7.20
C ALA A 153 -2.96 -21.31 8.25
N ASN A 154 -1.78 -20.78 7.91
CA ASN A 154 -0.66 -20.76 8.84
C ASN A 154 -0.97 -19.88 10.07
N ALA A 155 -0.66 -20.41 11.26
CA ALA A 155 -0.74 -19.68 12.53
C ALA A 155 0.56 -19.85 13.36
N ASP A 156 1.65 -20.34 12.75
CA ASP A 156 2.97 -20.52 13.38
C ASP A 156 3.94 -19.43 12.90
N LEU A 157 4.32 -18.51 13.77
CA LEU A 157 5.30 -17.45 13.45
C LEU A 157 6.66 -18.05 13.03
N GLY A 158 7.02 -19.23 13.48
CA GLY A 158 8.24 -19.92 13.07
C GLY A 158 8.22 -20.44 11.63
N ALA A 159 7.04 -20.54 11.01
CA ALA A 159 6.86 -20.94 9.61
C ALA A 159 6.25 -19.79 8.77
N LEU A 160 6.37 -18.55 9.23
CA LEU A 160 5.75 -17.37 8.61
C LEU A 160 6.42 -17.02 7.28
N PHE A 161 5.66 -16.92 6.21
CA PHE A 161 6.05 -16.31 4.94
C PHE A 161 5.48 -14.90 4.89
N TRP A 162 6.36 -13.88 4.94
CA TRP A 162 5.92 -12.51 5.15
C TRP A 162 6.81 -11.46 4.51
N THR A 163 6.28 -10.24 4.42
CA THR A 163 7.03 -9.09 3.93
C THR A 163 6.98 -7.95 4.94
N ALA A 164 8.02 -7.11 4.91
CA ALA A 164 8.00 -5.80 5.57
C ALA A 164 8.60 -4.74 4.66
N GLY A 165 8.15 -3.49 4.81
CA GLY A 165 8.74 -2.35 4.13
C GLY A 165 9.91 -1.78 4.92
N LEU A 166 11.14 -1.91 4.42
CA LEU A 166 12.34 -1.33 5.04
C LEU A 166 12.91 -0.13 4.25
N ARG A 167 12.53 0.03 3.00
CA ARG A 167 13.02 1.08 2.13
C ARG A 167 12.79 2.48 2.73
N GLY A 168 13.82 3.33 2.66
CA GLY A 168 13.76 4.71 3.14
C GLY A 168 13.65 4.87 4.65
N ARG A 169 13.88 3.78 5.41
CA ARG A 169 13.78 3.73 6.87
C ARG A 169 15.11 3.33 7.49
N PRO A 170 15.44 3.84 8.70
CA PRO A 170 16.67 3.43 9.39
C PRO A 170 16.60 1.95 9.78
N ALA A 171 17.55 1.15 9.31
CA ALA A 171 17.52 -0.31 9.46
C ALA A 171 17.49 -0.76 10.93
N MET A 172 18.33 -0.15 11.79
CA MET A 172 18.48 -0.59 13.19
C MET A 172 17.16 -0.54 13.98
N PRO A 173 16.44 0.59 14.11
CA PRO A 173 15.18 0.60 14.85
C PRO A 173 14.12 -0.31 14.24
N MET A 174 14.09 -0.45 12.91
CA MET A 174 13.15 -1.33 12.23
C MET A 174 13.44 -2.80 12.57
N THR A 175 14.70 -3.23 12.51
CA THR A 175 15.08 -4.61 12.82
C THR A 175 14.92 -4.93 14.31
N ILE A 176 15.14 -4.01 15.24
CA ILE A 176 14.84 -4.23 16.67
C ILE A 176 13.36 -4.56 16.88
N VAL A 177 12.47 -3.80 16.20
CA VAL A 177 11.03 -4.05 16.34
C VAL A 177 10.62 -5.38 15.72
N LEU A 178 11.21 -5.75 14.58
CA LEU A 178 10.85 -6.94 13.81
C LEU A 178 11.73 -8.17 14.12
N GLU A 179 12.71 -8.07 15.02
CA GLU A 179 13.71 -9.11 15.33
C GLU A 179 13.06 -10.48 15.54
N GLU A 180 12.05 -10.56 16.40
CA GLU A 180 11.38 -11.83 16.73
C GLU A 180 10.75 -12.50 15.48
N LEU A 181 10.20 -11.71 14.56
CA LEU A 181 9.62 -12.23 13.33
C LEU A 181 10.69 -12.64 12.33
N ILE A 182 11.77 -11.85 12.20
CA ILE A 182 12.89 -12.13 11.29
C ILE A 182 13.59 -13.41 11.73
N ASP A 183 14.01 -13.50 13.00
CA ASP A 183 14.76 -14.63 13.51
C ASP A 183 13.88 -15.89 13.60
N GLY A 184 12.63 -15.73 14.06
CA GLY A 184 11.69 -16.84 14.21
C GLY A 184 11.34 -17.52 12.90
N SER A 185 11.14 -16.75 11.82
CA SER A 185 10.77 -17.28 10.50
C SER A 185 11.97 -17.69 9.64
N GLY A 186 13.20 -17.44 10.09
CA GLY A 186 14.40 -17.52 9.26
C GLY A 186 14.71 -18.86 8.60
N MET A 187 14.29 -19.99 9.20
CA MET A 187 14.60 -21.34 8.70
C MET A 187 13.41 -22.12 8.14
N ARG A 188 12.22 -21.92 8.69
CA ARG A 188 11.01 -22.66 8.27
C ARG A 188 10.03 -21.81 7.50
N GLY A 189 10.15 -20.50 7.59
CA GLY A 189 9.38 -19.49 6.86
C GLY A 189 10.23 -18.76 5.85
N GLY A 190 9.86 -17.51 5.57
CA GLY A 190 10.60 -16.62 4.67
C GLY A 190 10.24 -15.16 4.90
N TYR A 191 11.26 -14.33 5.01
CA TYR A 191 11.13 -12.87 5.04
C TYR A 191 11.53 -12.29 3.69
N PHE A 192 10.72 -11.35 3.18
CA PHE A 192 10.94 -10.70 1.89
C PHE A 192 10.77 -9.18 2.02
N ASP A 193 11.46 -8.41 1.19
CA ASP A 193 11.16 -7.01 0.88
C ASP A 193 10.92 -6.91 -0.62
N LEU A 194 9.64 -6.77 -1.03
CA LEU A 194 9.25 -6.75 -2.44
C LEU A 194 9.03 -5.33 -2.98
N GLY A 195 9.11 -4.30 -2.11
CA GLY A 195 9.12 -2.90 -2.50
C GLY A 195 7.79 -2.30 -2.97
N SER A 196 6.64 -2.96 -2.70
CA SER A 196 5.29 -2.50 -3.02
C SER A 196 4.32 -2.96 -1.93
N ALA A 197 3.65 -2.05 -1.27
CA ALA A 197 2.70 -2.37 -0.21
C ALA A 197 1.47 -3.11 -0.77
N THR A 198 0.93 -2.59 -1.86
CA THR A 198 -0.24 -3.14 -2.55
C THR A 198 0.02 -4.55 -3.09
N PHE A 199 1.17 -4.76 -3.75
CA PHE A 199 1.56 -6.08 -4.23
C PHE A 199 1.72 -7.07 -3.08
N ASN A 200 2.39 -6.67 -1.99
CA ASN A 200 2.56 -7.50 -0.80
C ASN A 200 1.22 -7.97 -0.23
N MET A 201 0.25 -7.05 -0.08
CA MET A 201 -1.07 -7.37 0.46
C MET A 201 -1.86 -8.31 -0.45
N THR A 202 -1.76 -8.19 -1.78
CA THR A 202 -2.41 -9.14 -2.70
C THR A 202 -1.80 -10.54 -2.64
N ARG A 203 -0.54 -10.70 -2.22
CA ARG A 203 0.08 -12.03 -1.99
C ARG A 203 -0.54 -12.78 -0.83
N ILE A 204 -1.12 -12.07 0.14
CA ILE A 204 -1.91 -12.69 1.23
C ILE A 204 -3.17 -13.32 0.63
N VAL A 205 -3.85 -12.59 -0.26
CA VAL A 205 -5.10 -13.05 -0.90
C VAL A 205 -4.88 -14.28 -1.80
N THR A 206 -3.68 -14.45 -2.34
CA THR A 206 -3.31 -15.63 -3.15
C THR A 206 -2.73 -16.78 -2.32
N GLY A 207 -2.51 -16.59 -1.02
CA GLY A 207 -1.88 -17.56 -0.13
C GLY A 207 -0.39 -17.77 -0.36
N GLN A 208 0.27 -16.87 -1.08
CA GLN A 208 1.72 -16.89 -1.26
C GLN A 208 2.45 -16.33 -0.02
N LEU A 209 1.81 -15.39 0.68
CA LEU A 209 2.28 -14.84 1.94
C LEU A 209 1.21 -14.98 3.01
N ASP A 210 1.65 -15.07 4.25
CA ASP A 210 0.80 -15.10 5.44
C ASP A 210 0.50 -13.68 5.93
N ALA A 211 1.46 -12.74 5.78
CA ALA A 211 1.36 -11.38 6.30
C ALA A 211 2.20 -10.35 5.55
N TYR A 212 1.76 -9.09 5.67
CA TYR A 212 2.51 -7.87 5.41
C TYR A 212 2.57 -7.02 6.67
N VAL A 213 3.76 -6.54 7.03
CA VAL A 213 4.00 -5.76 8.25
C VAL A 213 4.71 -4.46 7.91
N ASP A 214 4.06 -3.33 8.10
CA ASP A 214 4.68 -2.01 8.05
C ASP A 214 4.55 -1.31 9.39
N VAL A 215 5.67 -1.09 10.06
CA VAL A 215 5.73 -0.43 11.37
C VAL A 215 6.40 0.94 11.32
N GLY A 216 6.84 1.42 10.14
CA GLY A 216 7.69 2.62 10.03
C GLY A 216 7.05 3.85 10.69
N ARG A 217 5.83 4.22 10.29
CA ARG A 217 5.12 5.36 10.88
C ARG A 217 4.84 5.16 12.37
N TYR A 218 4.47 3.95 12.78
CA TYR A 218 4.20 3.62 14.18
C TYR A 218 5.44 3.81 15.07
N VAL A 219 6.63 3.44 14.57
CA VAL A 219 7.90 3.68 15.28
C VAL A 219 8.16 5.16 15.46
N VAL A 220 7.98 5.99 14.42
CA VAL A 220 8.19 7.44 14.52
C VAL A 220 7.20 8.09 15.48
N ASP A 221 5.93 7.73 15.39
CA ASP A 221 4.89 8.27 16.28
C ASP A 221 5.15 7.94 17.76
N ALA A 222 5.60 6.70 18.03
CA ALA A 222 5.93 6.26 19.38
C ALA A 222 7.28 6.80 19.89
N ARG A 223 8.19 7.15 18.99
CA ARG A 223 9.56 7.63 19.29
C ARG A 223 9.95 8.81 18.38
N PRO A 224 9.40 10.02 18.63
CA PRO A 224 9.70 11.22 17.81
C PRO A 224 11.21 11.57 17.74
N SER A 225 12.01 11.14 18.72
CA SER A 225 13.47 11.30 18.69
C SER A 225 14.16 10.57 17.52
N LEU A 226 13.51 9.57 16.92
CA LEU A 226 14.00 8.86 15.74
C LEU A 226 13.67 9.56 14.41
N GLU A 227 12.80 10.56 14.40
CA GLU A 227 12.36 11.23 13.17
C GLU A 227 13.53 11.76 12.33
N ALA A 228 14.54 12.35 12.97
CA ALA A 228 15.74 12.83 12.28
C ALA A 228 16.49 11.69 11.56
N ALA A 229 16.50 10.47 12.14
CA ALA A 229 17.10 9.32 11.50
C ALA A 229 16.26 8.83 10.30
N PHE A 230 14.94 8.86 10.41
CA PHE A 230 14.03 8.54 9.29
C PHE A 230 14.20 9.53 8.14
N ARG A 231 14.16 10.84 8.42
CA ARG A 231 14.36 11.88 7.39
C ARG A 231 15.73 11.77 6.72
N ARG A 232 16.80 11.45 7.47
CA ARG A 232 18.14 11.25 6.89
C ARG A 232 18.18 10.10 5.88
N VAL A 233 17.50 8.98 6.17
CA VAL A 233 17.47 7.80 5.29
C VAL A 233 16.45 7.98 4.16
N GLY A 234 15.37 8.72 4.41
CA GLY A 234 14.30 9.02 3.47
C GLY A 234 14.53 10.26 2.61
N ASP A 235 15.79 10.73 2.46
CA ASP A 235 16.15 11.90 1.62
C ASP A 235 15.38 13.18 1.98
N GLY A 236 15.15 13.40 3.28
CA GLY A 236 14.44 14.56 3.84
C GLY A 236 12.99 14.29 4.28
N ALA A 237 12.39 13.21 3.82
CA ALA A 237 11.04 12.78 4.19
C ALA A 237 11.04 11.61 5.19
N VAL A 238 9.92 11.42 5.88
CA VAL A 238 9.63 10.17 6.61
C VAL A 238 8.94 9.22 5.65
N CYS A 239 9.70 8.30 5.04
CA CYS A 239 9.12 7.30 4.14
C CYS A 239 8.15 6.40 4.91
N THR A 240 6.89 6.39 4.49
CA THR A 240 5.79 5.63 5.08
C THR A 240 4.81 5.25 3.97
N ASN A 241 3.84 4.38 4.26
CA ASN A 241 2.70 4.26 3.35
C ASN A 241 1.78 5.46 3.51
N PHE A 242 1.12 5.82 2.44
CA PHE A 242 0.03 6.77 2.38
C PHE A 242 -1.29 6.08 2.00
N PRO A 243 -2.44 6.75 2.04
CA PRO A 243 -3.71 6.14 1.70
C PRO A 243 -3.73 5.44 0.34
N TYR A 244 -3.10 6.01 -0.69
CA TYR A 244 -3.04 5.43 -2.04
C TYR A 244 -2.27 4.10 -2.10
N ASP A 245 -1.29 3.87 -1.21
CA ASP A 245 -0.56 2.60 -1.10
C ASP A 245 -1.39 1.47 -0.48
N VAL A 246 -2.43 1.79 0.31
CA VAL A 246 -3.12 0.80 1.14
C VAL A 246 -4.62 0.69 0.89
N ALA A 247 -5.30 1.76 0.46
CA ALA A 247 -6.76 1.83 0.41
C ALA A 247 -7.40 0.69 -0.40
N ALA A 248 -6.93 0.44 -1.61
CA ALA A 248 -7.46 -0.62 -2.47
C ALA A 248 -7.12 -2.01 -1.93
N ALA A 249 -5.85 -2.23 -1.55
CA ALA A 249 -5.39 -3.53 -1.10
C ALA A 249 -5.95 -3.91 0.27
N ALA A 250 -6.16 -2.95 1.17
CA ALA A 250 -6.81 -3.20 2.46
C ALA A 250 -8.24 -3.74 2.26
N LEU A 251 -9.05 -3.09 1.41
CA LEU A 251 -10.38 -3.58 1.07
C LEU A 251 -10.31 -4.99 0.46
N ILE A 252 -9.35 -5.26 -0.45
CA ILE A 252 -9.19 -6.58 -1.08
C ILE A 252 -8.86 -7.65 -0.04
N VAL A 253 -7.97 -7.37 0.91
CA VAL A 253 -7.64 -8.33 1.99
C VAL A 253 -8.84 -8.56 2.91
N GLU A 254 -9.55 -7.51 3.31
CA GLU A 254 -10.75 -7.60 4.16
C GLU A 254 -11.86 -8.42 3.49
N GLU A 255 -12.17 -8.13 2.23
CA GLU A 255 -13.21 -8.83 1.45
C GLU A 255 -12.82 -10.28 1.10
N ALA A 256 -11.53 -10.63 1.14
CA ALA A 256 -11.06 -12.01 1.05
C ALA A 256 -11.18 -12.77 2.40
N GLY A 257 -11.49 -12.08 3.50
CA GLY A 257 -11.59 -12.66 4.85
C GLY A 257 -10.29 -12.55 5.67
N GLY A 258 -9.30 -11.81 5.20
CA GLY A 258 -8.10 -11.45 5.97
C GLY A 258 -8.36 -10.31 6.95
N VAL A 259 -7.32 -9.90 7.66
CA VAL A 259 -7.39 -8.84 8.69
C VAL A 259 -6.39 -7.75 8.37
N VAL A 260 -6.81 -6.48 8.50
CA VAL A 260 -5.94 -5.31 8.33
C VAL A 260 -6.16 -4.34 9.49
N THR A 261 -5.10 -4.02 10.22
CA THR A 261 -5.14 -3.03 11.32
C THR A 261 -3.88 -2.19 11.37
N ARG A 262 -3.82 -1.23 12.25
CA ARG A 262 -2.59 -0.59 12.71
C ARG A 262 -1.76 -1.60 13.55
N PRO A 263 -0.44 -1.35 13.76
CA PRO A 263 0.39 -2.22 14.59
C PRO A 263 -0.02 -2.33 16.07
N ASP A 264 -0.85 -1.41 16.56
CA ASP A 264 -1.45 -1.43 17.90
C ASP A 264 -2.80 -2.16 17.96
N GLY A 265 -3.25 -2.73 16.85
CA GLY A 265 -4.55 -3.39 16.71
C GLY A 265 -5.72 -2.45 16.46
N ALA A 266 -5.49 -1.14 16.43
CA ALA A 266 -6.55 -0.19 16.12
C ALA A 266 -7.00 -0.29 14.65
N SER A 267 -8.29 -0.07 14.41
CA SER A 267 -8.83 -0.04 13.04
C SER A 267 -8.21 1.08 12.20
N ILE A 268 -7.93 0.80 10.93
CA ILE A 268 -7.52 1.81 9.95
C ILE A 268 -8.72 2.56 9.35
N ALA A 269 -9.94 2.12 9.60
CA ALA A 269 -11.15 2.65 8.94
C ALA A 269 -11.34 4.16 9.11
N GLY A 270 -10.97 4.73 10.26
CA GLY A 270 -11.05 6.17 10.52
C GLY A 270 -9.89 7.00 9.95
N HIS A 271 -8.90 6.37 9.31
CA HIS A 271 -7.78 7.11 8.71
C HIS A 271 -8.24 7.84 7.43
N PRO A 272 -7.81 9.11 7.19
CA PRO A 272 -8.15 9.81 5.95
C PRO A 272 -7.75 8.99 4.72
N ALA A 273 -8.63 8.95 3.71
CA ALA A 273 -8.35 8.25 2.45
C ALA A 273 -7.73 9.17 1.38
N VAL A 274 -7.78 10.49 1.56
CA VAL A 274 -7.37 11.50 0.57
C VAL A 274 -6.30 12.39 1.19
N GLY A 275 -5.08 12.31 0.69
CA GLY A 275 -3.98 13.14 1.15
C GLY A 275 -2.64 12.42 1.29
N SER A 276 -1.57 13.20 1.46
CA SER A 276 -0.20 12.75 1.76
C SER A 276 0.51 13.73 2.68
N GLY A 277 1.75 13.44 3.07
CA GLY A 277 2.54 14.25 4.00
C GLY A 277 2.35 13.82 5.46
N ASP A 278 2.85 14.63 6.39
CA ASP A 278 3.05 14.22 7.80
C ASP A 278 1.78 13.73 8.51
N GLY A 279 0.60 14.25 8.16
CA GLY A 279 -0.69 13.87 8.77
C GLY A 279 -1.36 12.61 8.19
N TYR A 280 -0.85 12.10 7.07
CA TYR A 280 -1.49 11.03 6.29
C TYR A 280 -0.69 9.73 6.26
N GLY A 281 0.50 9.72 6.87
CA GLY A 281 1.30 8.51 6.96
C GLY A 281 0.61 7.42 7.77
N ILE A 282 0.65 6.18 7.28
CA ILE A 282 -0.03 5.05 7.91
C ILE A 282 0.91 3.85 8.05
N ALA A 283 0.89 3.23 9.23
CA ALA A 283 1.49 1.93 9.48
C ALA A 283 0.38 0.86 9.47
N VAL A 284 0.64 -0.27 8.83
CA VAL A 284 -0.36 -1.34 8.68
C VAL A 284 0.23 -2.72 8.95
N VAL A 285 -0.59 -3.60 9.53
CA VAL A 285 -0.37 -5.04 9.60
C VAL A 285 -1.54 -5.69 8.89
N ALA A 286 -1.24 -6.49 7.86
CA ALA A 286 -2.22 -7.30 7.16
C ALA A 286 -1.86 -8.78 7.29
N SER A 287 -2.85 -9.65 7.48
CA SER A 287 -2.63 -11.09 7.65
C SER A 287 -3.78 -11.93 7.15
N ALA A 288 -3.49 -13.21 6.89
CA ALA A 288 -4.44 -14.17 6.36
C ALA A 288 -5.52 -14.59 7.36
N SER A 289 -5.32 -14.43 8.67
CA SER A 289 -6.28 -14.84 9.70
C SER A 289 -6.15 -14.03 10.99
N ALA A 290 -7.24 -13.94 11.76
CA ALA A 290 -7.24 -13.27 13.05
C ALA A 290 -6.25 -13.88 14.06
N ALA A 291 -6.16 -15.22 14.10
CA ALA A 291 -5.27 -15.91 15.02
C ALA A 291 -3.78 -15.62 14.75
N LEU A 292 -3.39 -15.52 13.47
CA LEU A 292 -2.04 -15.08 13.09
C LEU A 292 -1.85 -13.60 13.40
N HIS A 293 -2.87 -12.78 13.12
CA HIS A 293 -2.85 -11.35 13.34
C HIS A 293 -2.52 -11.00 14.80
N ASP A 294 -3.23 -11.61 15.75
CA ASP A 294 -3.01 -11.40 17.18
C ASP A 294 -1.56 -11.70 17.59
N GLN A 295 -0.97 -12.76 17.04
CA GLN A 295 0.42 -13.13 17.31
C GLN A 295 1.41 -12.10 16.72
N LEU A 296 1.15 -11.60 15.51
CA LEU A 296 1.96 -10.54 14.89
C LEU A 296 1.95 -9.27 15.74
N LEU A 297 0.76 -8.81 16.15
CA LEU A 297 0.62 -7.64 17.00
C LEU A 297 1.37 -7.80 18.33
N ALA A 298 1.26 -8.98 18.96
CA ALA A 298 1.99 -9.27 20.19
C ALA A 298 3.51 -9.26 20.00
N ALA A 299 4.03 -9.81 18.90
CA ALA A 299 5.47 -9.78 18.57
C ALA A 299 5.94 -8.34 18.32
N ILE A 300 5.19 -7.53 17.58
CA ILE A 300 5.48 -6.11 17.35
C ILE A 300 5.48 -5.32 18.66
N ALA A 301 4.52 -5.54 19.55
CA ALA A 301 4.48 -4.89 20.85
C ALA A 301 5.73 -5.18 21.70
N ARG A 302 6.18 -6.45 21.73
CA ARG A 302 7.45 -6.81 22.39
C ARG A 302 8.65 -6.14 21.72
N GLY A 303 8.66 -6.06 20.38
CA GLY A 303 9.68 -5.34 19.62
C GLY A 303 9.74 -3.84 19.97
N MET A 304 8.60 -3.19 20.12
CA MET A 304 8.53 -1.79 20.56
C MET A 304 9.06 -1.60 21.98
N GLN A 305 8.81 -2.56 22.88
CA GLN A 305 9.41 -2.55 24.23
C GLN A 305 10.93 -2.66 24.18
N ARG A 306 11.49 -3.56 23.34
CA ARG A 306 12.94 -3.67 23.12
C ARG A 306 13.53 -2.37 22.59
N LEU A 307 12.86 -1.74 21.62
CA LEU A 307 13.28 -0.46 21.06
C LEU A 307 13.29 0.65 22.14
N GLN A 308 12.31 0.66 23.04
CA GLN A 308 12.26 1.60 24.15
C GLN A 308 13.44 1.40 25.11
N ALA A 309 13.80 0.17 25.41
CA ALA A 309 14.93 -0.16 26.30
C ALA A 309 16.30 0.14 25.66
N SER A 310 16.46 -0.05 24.36
CA SER A 310 17.75 0.09 23.65
C SER A 310 18.20 1.55 23.42
N VAL A 311 17.31 2.53 23.54
CA VAL A 311 17.62 3.96 23.29
C VAL A 311 17.65 4.77 24.59
N GLY A 312 17.66 4.10 25.72
CA GLY A 312 17.76 4.68 27.07
C GLY A 312 19.19 4.80 27.63
N ASP A 313 20.17 4.37 26.86
CA ASP A 313 21.60 4.54 27.09
C ASP A 313 22.17 5.44 25.96
#